data_10220ae8179574618abc31bbcf90a0f8
#
_entry.id   10220ae8179574618abc31bbcf90a0f8
#
_cell.length_a   1.000
_cell.length_b   1.000
_cell.length_c   1.000
_cell.angle_alpha   90.00
_cell.angle_beta   90.00
_cell.angle_gamma   90.00
#
_symmetry.space_group_name_H-M   'P 1'
#
loop_
_entity.id
_entity.type
_entity.pdbx_description
1 polymer ?
#
loop_
_entity_poly.entity_id
_entity_poly.type
_entity_poly.pdbx_seq_one_letter_code
_entity_poly.pdbx_strand_id
1 'polypeptide(L)'
;MADPTFWDDSEQAQKVINENNANKETYDQFNQLAEEFGELEVLLEMIQEEPDAEMEAELAERIQALNEKMGTYELSMLLDEPYDRNNAIIELHPGAGGTESQDWGSMLLRMYTRFCEQHGYQVETLDYQAGDEAGIKSVTLLIKGHNAYGYLKSEKGVHRLVRISPFDSAKRRHTSFCSVDVMPELDGAIDIEINSDDLKIDTYRASGAGGQHINKTESAVRITHIPTGTVVASQAQRSQLKNREQAMGMLKAKLYQLEVEKKEQEAAALRGEQMEIGWGSQIRSYVFHPYSMVKDHRTNFETGNVQAVMDGDLDGFIDAYLKLKLNQK
;
A
#
# COMPACT_ATOMS: atom_id res chain seq x y z
N MET A 1 18.97 24.14 -8.91
CA MET A 1 18.09 25.16 -8.32
C MET A 1 18.65 26.59 -8.46
N ALA A 2 19.97 26.77 -8.51
CA ALA A 2 20.58 28.10 -8.71
C ALA A 2 20.62 28.57 -10.18
N ASP A 3 20.29 27.71 -11.13
CA ASP A 3 20.25 28.06 -12.56
C ASP A 3 19.00 28.90 -12.86
N PRO A 4 19.11 30.07 -13.51
CA PRO A 4 17.96 30.90 -13.85
C PRO A 4 16.93 30.20 -14.75
N THR A 5 17.36 29.22 -15.55
CA THR A 5 16.49 28.43 -16.46
C THR A 5 15.80 27.26 -15.75
N PHE A 6 16.13 26.98 -14.49
CA PHE A 6 15.57 25.85 -13.72
C PHE A 6 14.05 25.88 -13.62
N TRP A 7 13.47 27.08 -13.58
CA TRP A 7 12.03 27.28 -13.41
C TRP A 7 11.26 27.40 -14.73
N ASP A 8 11.94 27.38 -15.87
CA ASP A 8 11.31 27.49 -17.18
C ASP A 8 10.47 26.24 -17.53
N ASP A 9 10.87 25.09 -17.00
CA ASP A 9 10.11 23.84 -17.04
C ASP A 9 9.68 23.43 -15.61
N SER A 10 8.45 23.72 -15.26
CA SER A 10 7.95 23.50 -13.91
C SER A 10 7.80 22.01 -13.55
N GLU A 11 7.58 21.15 -14.55
CA GLU A 11 7.46 19.70 -14.33
C GLU A 11 8.82 19.07 -14.04
N GLN A 12 9.82 19.43 -14.83
CA GLN A 12 11.21 19.04 -14.63
C GLN A 12 11.76 19.58 -13.30
N ALA A 13 11.46 20.83 -12.97
CA ALA A 13 11.86 21.46 -11.73
C ALA A 13 11.27 20.73 -10.51
N GLN A 14 9.98 20.39 -10.57
CA GLN A 14 9.30 19.66 -9.49
C GLN A 14 9.89 18.25 -9.31
N LYS A 15 10.21 17.56 -10.40
CA LYS A 15 10.85 16.25 -10.36
C LYS A 15 12.21 16.30 -9.65
N VAL A 16 13.05 17.26 -10.02
CA VAL A 16 14.37 17.45 -9.40
C VAL A 16 14.24 17.85 -7.91
N ILE A 17 13.25 18.67 -7.56
CA ILE A 17 12.98 19.04 -6.17
C ILE A 17 12.57 17.81 -5.36
N ASN A 18 11.65 17.00 -5.88
CA ASN A 18 11.18 15.79 -5.21
C ASN A 18 12.32 14.78 -5.01
N GLU A 19 13.16 14.57 -6.03
CA GLU A 19 14.34 13.71 -5.96
C GLU A 19 15.34 14.23 -4.92
N ASN A 20 15.63 15.53 -4.92
CA ASN A 20 16.52 16.15 -3.95
C ASN A 20 16.00 16.03 -2.52
N ASN A 21 14.69 16.22 -2.31
CA ASN A 21 14.07 16.10 -1.00
C ASN A 21 14.15 14.65 -0.50
N ALA A 22 13.87 13.66 -1.35
CA ALA A 22 13.99 12.26 -1.01
C ALA A 22 15.43 11.85 -0.64
N ASN A 23 16.42 12.31 -1.42
CA ASN A 23 17.83 12.05 -1.13
C ASN A 23 18.28 12.74 0.17
N LYS A 24 17.80 13.95 0.40
CA LYS A 24 18.07 14.69 1.64
C LYS A 24 17.47 13.97 2.85
N GLU A 25 16.25 13.52 2.77
CA GLU A 25 15.59 12.78 3.84
C GLU A 25 16.37 11.50 4.21
N THR A 26 16.78 10.72 3.21
CA THR A 26 17.62 9.52 3.42
C THR A 26 18.95 9.87 4.08
N TYR A 27 19.58 10.97 3.65
CA TYR A 27 20.85 11.44 4.22
C TYR A 27 20.69 11.96 5.65
N ASP A 28 19.62 12.71 5.91
CA ASP A 28 19.32 13.24 7.24
C ASP A 28 19.01 12.10 8.24
N GLN A 29 18.27 11.06 7.80
CA GLN A 29 18.03 9.85 8.60
C GLN A 29 19.33 9.12 8.93
N PHE A 30 20.22 8.95 7.96
CA PHE A 30 21.54 8.33 8.21
C PHE A 30 22.36 9.11 9.24
N ASN A 31 22.42 10.45 9.08
CA ASN A 31 23.18 11.28 10.01
C ASN A 31 22.59 11.21 11.44
N GLN A 32 21.26 11.20 11.56
CA GLN A 32 20.60 11.08 12.84
C GLN A 32 20.93 9.75 13.53
N LEU A 33 20.92 8.64 12.79
CA LEU A 33 21.34 7.33 13.31
C LEU A 33 22.82 7.33 13.73
N ALA A 34 23.68 7.97 12.93
CA ALA A 34 25.11 8.07 13.24
C ALA A 34 25.38 8.93 14.49
N GLU A 35 24.64 10.03 14.68
CA GLU A 35 24.71 10.87 15.88
C GLU A 35 24.23 10.11 17.11
N GLU A 36 23.06 9.43 17.03
CA GLU A 36 22.54 8.62 18.14
C GLU A 36 23.51 7.48 18.50
N PHE A 37 24.15 6.85 17.53
CA PHE A 37 25.16 5.83 17.78
C PHE A 37 26.39 6.42 18.52
N GLY A 38 26.88 7.59 18.05
CA GLY A 38 28.00 8.27 18.74
C GLY A 38 27.67 8.67 20.18
N GLU A 39 26.44 9.09 20.47
CA GLU A 39 26.00 9.36 21.84
C GLU A 39 26.02 8.10 22.73
N LEU A 40 25.61 6.94 22.15
CA LEU A 40 25.66 5.66 22.89
C LEU A 40 27.10 5.20 23.16
N GLU A 41 28.04 5.45 22.24
CA GLU A 41 29.46 5.18 22.49
C GLU A 41 29.99 5.99 23.66
N VAL A 42 29.67 7.29 23.71
CA VAL A 42 30.08 8.17 24.85
C VAL A 42 29.44 7.70 26.17
N LEU A 43 28.14 7.33 26.15
CA LEU A 43 27.44 6.81 27.32
C LEU A 43 28.10 5.52 27.84
N LEU A 44 28.47 4.63 26.91
CA LEU A 44 29.16 3.38 27.24
C LEU A 44 30.55 3.63 27.87
N GLU A 45 31.32 4.59 27.35
CA GLU A 45 32.61 4.99 27.91
C GLU A 45 32.45 5.52 29.34
N MET A 46 31.41 6.37 29.57
CA MET A 46 31.13 6.89 30.92
C MET A 46 30.80 5.78 31.93
N ILE A 47 29.98 4.79 31.52
CA ILE A 47 29.64 3.64 32.38
C ILE A 47 30.88 2.76 32.66
N GLN A 48 31.80 2.65 31.70
CA GLN A 48 33.03 1.90 31.91
C GLN A 48 33.97 2.57 32.91
N GLU A 49 33.98 3.92 32.97
CA GLU A 49 34.76 4.68 33.91
C GLU A 49 34.12 4.69 35.32
N GLU A 50 32.81 4.87 35.40
CA GLU A 50 32.04 4.88 36.64
C GLU A 50 30.73 4.08 36.47
N PRO A 51 30.69 2.83 36.93
CA PRO A 51 29.51 1.96 36.80
C PRO A 51 28.31 2.53 37.55
N ASP A 52 27.22 2.77 36.81
CA ASP A 52 25.93 3.25 37.31
C ASP A 52 24.78 2.42 36.70
N ALA A 53 23.99 1.81 37.58
CA ALA A 53 22.89 0.91 37.16
C ALA A 53 21.75 1.64 36.43
N GLU A 54 21.52 2.93 36.71
CA GLU A 54 20.49 3.72 35.98
C GLU A 54 21.00 4.03 34.57
N MET A 55 22.26 4.40 34.40
CA MET A 55 22.87 4.63 33.08
C MET A 55 22.95 3.34 32.24
N GLU A 56 23.23 2.20 32.90
CA GLU A 56 23.19 0.89 32.18
C GLU A 56 21.80 0.56 31.66
N ALA A 57 20.75 0.83 32.44
CA ALA A 57 19.37 0.61 32.01
C ALA A 57 18.96 1.56 30.86
N GLU A 58 19.34 2.84 30.95
CA GLU A 58 19.14 3.81 29.88
C GLU A 58 19.85 3.40 28.59
N LEU A 59 21.13 2.98 28.70
CA LEU A 59 21.90 2.50 27.56
C LEU A 59 21.21 1.30 26.86
N ALA A 60 20.72 0.34 27.63
CA ALA A 60 20.01 -0.83 27.08
C ALA A 60 18.75 -0.44 26.34
N GLU A 61 17.93 0.47 26.88
CA GLU A 61 16.72 0.98 26.24
C GLU A 61 17.04 1.74 24.95
N ARG A 62 18.03 2.63 24.99
CA ARG A 62 18.45 3.42 23.81
C ARG A 62 19.05 2.54 22.71
N ILE A 63 19.82 1.48 23.05
CA ILE A 63 20.30 0.50 22.06
C ILE A 63 19.14 -0.21 21.38
N GLN A 64 18.13 -0.62 22.14
CA GLN A 64 16.96 -1.27 21.54
C GLN A 64 16.23 -0.33 20.58
N ALA A 65 15.99 0.92 20.99
CA ALA A 65 15.36 1.93 20.15
C ALA A 65 16.17 2.23 18.87
N LEU A 66 17.51 2.32 18.99
CA LEU A 66 18.38 2.51 17.83
C LEU A 66 18.33 1.31 16.87
N ASN A 67 18.32 0.08 17.38
CA ASN A 67 18.19 -1.12 16.54
C ASN A 67 16.88 -1.15 15.77
N GLU A 68 15.78 -0.73 16.37
CA GLU A 68 14.47 -0.63 15.67
C GLU A 68 14.52 0.43 14.55
N LYS A 69 15.10 1.60 14.82
CA LYS A 69 15.30 2.66 13.81
C LYS A 69 16.22 2.19 12.67
N MET A 70 17.33 1.50 13.01
CA MET A 70 18.23 0.92 12.00
C MET A 70 17.51 -0.10 11.10
N GLY A 71 16.70 -0.98 11.69
CA GLY A 71 15.89 -1.92 10.92
C GLY A 71 14.98 -1.24 9.92
N THR A 72 14.30 -0.17 10.33
CA THR A 72 13.46 0.64 9.43
C THR A 72 14.28 1.31 8.33
N TYR A 73 15.45 1.85 8.67
CA TYR A 73 16.35 2.46 7.69
C TYR A 73 16.89 1.45 6.68
N GLU A 74 17.33 0.26 7.13
CA GLU A 74 17.76 -0.82 6.25
C GLU A 74 16.68 -1.22 5.27
N LEU A 75 15.42 -1.33 5.72
CA LEU A 75 14.29 -1.63 4.85
C LEU A 75 14.06 -0.55 3.80
N SER A 76 14.18 0.72 4.19
CA SER A 76 14.05 1.82 3.24
C SER A 76 15.11 1.76 2.13
N MET A 77 16.31 1.25 2.44
CA MET A 77 17.39 1.03 1.47
C MET A 77 17.14 -0.17 0.53
N LEU A 78 16.24 -1.09 0.88
CA LEU A 78 15.84 -2.21 0.01
C LEU A 78 14.84 -1.79 -1.06
N LEU A 79 14.28 -0.58 -0.94
CA LEU A 79 13.30 -0.02 -1.86
C LEU A 79 14.04 0.69 -3.01
N ASP A 80 14.60 -0.10 -3.93
CA ASP A 80 15.42 0.37 -5.06
C ASP A 80 14.73 0.25 -6.43
N GLU A 81 13.50 -0.28 -6.46
CA GLU A 81 12.73 -0.39 -7.70
C GLU A 81 12.20 0.99 -8.15
N PRO A 82 12.02 1.20 -9.46
CA PRO A 82 11.76 2.54 -10.04
C PRO A 82 10.59 3.31 -9.43
N TYR A 83 9.60 2.63 -8.83
CA TYR A 83 8.37 3.26 -8.30
C TYR A 83 8.22 3.11 -6.81
N ASP A 84 9.20 2.52 -6.11
CA ASP A 84 9.09 2.27 -4.67
C ASP A 84 8.87 3.54 -3.86
N ARG A 85 9.39 4.68 -4.33
CA ARG A 85 9.25 5.99 -3.68
C ARG A 85 7.91 6.68 -3.91
N ASN A 86 7.07 6.13 -4.80
CA ASN A 86 5.81 6.74 -5.17
C ASN A 86 4.72 6.54 -4.12
N ASN A 87 3.69 7.36 -4.22
CA ASN A 87 2.43 7.09 -3.55
C ASN A 87 1.82 5.78 -4.05
N ALA A 88 0.98 5.16 -3.23
CA ALA A 88 0.32 3.90 -3.57
C ALA A 88 -1.17 4.10 -3.85
N ILE A 89 -1.70 3.36 -4.80
CA ILE A 89 -3.14 3.19 -5.00
C ILE A 89 -3.47 1.76 -4.56
N ILE A 90 -4.36 1.62 -3.57
CA ILE A 90 -4.85 0.32 -3.10
C ILE A 90 -6.30 0.14 -3.53
N GLU A 91 -6.59 -1.00 -4.13
CA GLU A 91 -7.96 -1.42 -4.43
C GLU A 91 -8.31 -2.69 -3.67
N LEU A 92 -9.45 -2.67 -2.98
CA LEU A 92 -10.00 -3.83 -2.28
C LEU A 92 -11.21 -4.35 -3.03
N HIS A 93 -11.17 -5.63 -3.38
CA HIS A 93 -12.25 -6.31 -4.07
C HIS A 93 -12.66 -7.57 -3.29
N PRO A 94 -13.71 -7.50 -2.46
CA PRO A 94 -14.27 -8.68 -1.81
C PRO A 94 -14.66 -9.75 -2.82
N GLY A 95 -14.26 -11.00 -2.54
CA GLY A 95 -14.55 -12.14 -3.39
C GLY A 95 -16.01 -12.62 -3.31
N ALA A 96 -16.32 -13.69 -4.05
CA ALA A 96 -17.62 -14.34 -3.98
C ALA A 96 -17.85 -14.92 -2.56
N GLY A 97 -18.75 -14.33 -1.80
CA GLY A 97 -19.06 -14.72 -0.42
C GLY A 97 -20.18 -13.88 0.21
N GLY A 98 -20.81 -13.01 -0.61
CA GLY A 98 -21.92 -12.16 -0.14
C GLY A 98 -21.50 -11.23 1.00
N THR A 99 -22.39 -11.02 1.96
CA THR A 99 -22.22 -10.09 3.10
C THR A 99 -20.94 -10.38 3.90
N GLU A 100 -20.56 -11.65 4.06
CA GLU A 100 -19.36 -12.04 4.83
C GLU A 100 -18.06 -11.56 4.18
N SER A 101 -17.94 -11.66 2.85
CA SER A 101 -16.75 -11.16 2.13
C SER A 101 -16.73 -9.64 2.04
N GLN A 102 -17.91 -9.00 1.96
CA GLN A 102 -18.03 -7.54 1.99
C GLN A 102 -17.60 -6.97 3.36
N ASP A 103 -17.97 -7.64 4.45
CA ASP A 103 -17.51 -7.27 5.78
C ASP A 103 -16.00 -7.50 5.95
N TRP A 104 -15.47 -8.60 5.41
CA TRP A 104 -14.02 -8.83 5.37
C TRP A 104 -13.27 -7.70 4.65
N GLY A 105 -13.77 -7.24 3.50
CA GLY A 105 -13.21 -6.08 2.81
C GLY A 105 -13.19 -4.82 3.67
N SER A 106 -14.25 -4.58 4.46
CA SER A 106 -14.32 -3.46 5.41
C SER A 106 -13.31 -3.59 6.55
N MET A 107 -13.07 -4.79 7.03
CA MET A 107 -12.03 -5.06 8.04
C MET A 107 -10.63 -4.78 7.50
N LEU A 108 -10.33 -5.18 6.25
CA LEU A 108 -9.06 -4.87 5.60
C LEU A 108 -8.90 -3.38 5.35
N LEU A 109 -9.95 -2.69 4.91
CA LEU A 109 -9.95 -1.23 4.76
C LEU A 109 -9.53 -0.54 6.05
N ARG A 110 -10.13 -0.93 7.19
CA ARG A 110 -9.76 -0.39 8.51
C ARG A 110 -8.30 -0.71 8.87
N MET A 111 -7.86 -1.93 8.62
CA MET A 111 -6.49 -2.37 8.89
C MET A 111 -5.48 -1.49 8.13
N TYR A 112 -5.65 -1.31 6.82
CA TYR A 112 -4.76 -0.48 6.01
C TYR A 112 -4.83 1.00 6.38
N THR A 113 -6.01 1.52 6.70
CA THR A 113 -6.14 2.91 7.17
C THR A 113 -5.35 3.14 8.45
N ARG A 114 -5.43 2.22 9.41
CA ARG A 114 -4.66 2.31 10.67
C ARG A 114 -3.17 2.17 10.47
N PHE A 115 -2.74 1.25 9.61
CA PHE A 115 -1.34 1.16 9.20
C PHE A 115 -0.83 2.50 8.64
N CYS A 116 -1.59 3.10 7.74
CA CYS A 116 -1.23 4.39 7.15
C CYS A 116 -1.17 5.52 8.20
N GLU A 117 -2.11 5.55 9.14
CA GLU A 117 -2.12 6.53 10.24
C GLU A 117 -0.86 6.39 11.13
N GLN A 118 -0.47 5.16 11.46
CA GLN A 118 0.72 4.87 12.28
C GLN A 118 2.01 5.30 11.59
N HIS A 119 2.06 5.18 10.25
CA HIS A 119 3.24 5.57 9.45
C HIS A 119 3.21 7.01 8.94
N GLY A 120 2.22 7.81 9.38
CA GLY A 120 2.10 9.21 8.97
C GLY A 120 1.70 9.40 7.51
N TYR A 121 1.16 8.37 6.86
CA TYR A 121 0.65 8.46 5.49
C TYR A 121 -0.72 9.14 5.46
N GLN A 122 -0.94 9.93 4.42
CA GLN A 122 -2.26 10.52 4.16
C GLN A 122 -3.07 9.56 3.29
N VAL A 123 -4.31 9.27 3.71
CA VAL A 123 -5.23 8.39 2.99
C VAL A 123 -6.35 9.22 2.37
N GLU A 124 -6.51 9.13 1.07
CA GLU A 124 -7.61 9.73 0.31
C GLU A 124 -8.45 8.63 -0.34
N THR A 125 -9.76 8.63 -0.10
CA THR A 125 -10.66 7.68 -0.74
C THR A 125 -11.05 8.20 -2.12
N LEU A 126 -10.63 7.50 -3.17
CA LEU A 126 -10.94 7.85 -4.57
C LEU A 126 -12.29 7.31 -5.01
N ASP A 127 -12.60 6.07 -4.65
CA ASP A 127 -13.90 5.44 -4.89
C ASP A 127 -14.31 4.57 -3.71
N TYR A 128 -15.62 4.52 -3.43
CA TYR A 128 -16.16 3.72 -2.36
C TYR A 128 -17.55 3.20 -2.74
N GLN A 129 -17.72 1.91 -2.72
CA GLN A 129 -18.99 1.25 -2.95
C GLN A 129 -19.39 0.44 -1.71
N ALA A 130 -20.44 0.91 -1.04
CA ALA A 130 -20.97 0.21 0.13
C ALA A 130 -21.55 -1.15 -0.24
N GLY A 131 -21.44 -2.11 0.67
CA GLY A 131 -22.16 -3.38 0.60
C GLY A 131 -23.68 -3.19 0.70
N ASP A 132 -24.45 -4.20 0.28
CA ASP A 132 -25.90 -4.10 0.32
C ASP A 132 -26.46 -4.18 1.74
N GLU A 133 -25.87 -5.01 2.60
CA GLU A 133 -26.29 -5.21 3.99
C GLU A 133 -25.19 -4.80 4.97
N ALA A 134 -23.92 -5.08 4.66
CA ALA A 134 -22.77 -4.71 5.47
C ALA A 134 -21.52 -4.65 4.63
N GLY A 135 -20.46 -3.98 5.14
CA GLY A 135 -19.16 -3.94 4.52
C GLY A 135 -19.08 -3.11 3.23
N ILE A 136 -18.21 -3.51 2.32
CA ILE A 136 -17.93 -2.83 1.06
C ILE A 136 -18.04 -3.79 -0.13
N LYS A 137 -18.42 -3.28 -1.30
CA LYS A 137 -18.33 -4.00 -2.59
C LYS A 137 -16.98 -3.76 -3.24
N SER A 138 -16.45 -2.54 -3.12
CA SER A 138 -15.12 -2.17 -3.54
C SER A 138 -14.71 -0.86 -2.87
N VAL A 139 -13.42 -0.64 -2.75
CA VAL A 139 -12.87 0.67 -2.36
C VAL A 139 -11.55 0.87 -3.06
N THR A 140 -11.28 2.12 -3.45
CA THR A 140 -10.00 2.56 -3.99
C THR A 140 -9.47 3.68 -3.12
N LEU A 141 -8.27 3.50 -2.60
CA LEU A 141 -7.56 4.46 -1.75
C LEU A 141 -6.32 4.97 -2.47
N LEU A 142 -6.06 6.27 -2.36
CA LEU A 142 -4.76 6.87 -2.66
C LEU A 142 -4.04 7.12 -1.34
N ILE A 143 -2.86 6.52 -1.20
CA ILE A 143 -2.02 6.62 -0.02
C ILE A 143 -0.80 7.44 -0.37
N LYS A 144 -0.71 8.63 0.24
CA LYS A 144 0.34 9.60 -0.01
C LYS A 144 1.39 9.55 1.09
N GLY A 145 2.62 9.35 0.71
CA GLY A 145 3.76 9.35 1.61
C GLY A 145 5.00 8.75 0.97
N HIS A 146 6.14 9.01 1.58
CA HIS A 146 7.41 8.52 1.09
C HIS A 146 7.47 6.99 1.14
N ASN A 147 7.84 6.36 0.04
CA ASN A 147 7.93 4.91 -0.12
C ASN A 147 6.60 4.14 0.09
N ALA A 148 5.44 4.81 0.03
CA ALA A 148 4.16 4.17 0.28
C ALA A 148 3.92 2.96 -0.63
N TYR A 149 4.22 3.08 -1.93
CA TYR A 149 4.12 1.95 -2.84
C TYR A 149 5.14 0.85 -2.53
N GLY A 150 6.39 1.22 -2.24
CA GLY A 150 7.46 0.27 -1.93
C GLY A 150 7.13 -0.67 -0.79
N TYR A 151 6.52 -0.16 0.27
CA TYR A 151 6.05 -0.97 1.40
C TYR A 151 4.77 -1.75 1.06
N LEU A 152 3.76 -1.07 0.52
CA LEU A 152 2.43 -1.62 0.33
C LEU A 152 2.33 -2.60 -0.86
N LYS A 153 3.26 -2.58 -1.82
CA LYS A 153 3.32 -3.60 -2.90
C LYS A 153 3.41 -5.03 -2.37
N SER A 154 3.93 -5.21 -1.15
CA SER A 154 3.97 -6.49 -0.45
C SER A 154 2.57 -7.05 -0.12
N GLU A 155 1.56 -6.18 -0.03
CA GLU A 155 0.18 -6.55 0.33
C GLU A 155 -0.67 -7.00 -0.87
N LYS A 156 -0.13 -6.88 -2.09
CA LYS A 156 -0.83 -7.30 -3.31
C LYS A 156 -1.07 -8.81 -3.33
N GLY A 157 -2.34 -9.21 -3.45
CA GLY A 157 -2.75 -10.60 -3.56
C GLY A 157 -4.08 -10.89 -2.86
N VAL A 158 -4.35 -12.17 -2.63
CA VAL A 158 -5.60 -12.61 -2.01
C VAL A 158 -5.41 -12.81 -0.51
N HIS A 159 -6.27 -12.17 0.28
CA HIS A 159 -6.32 -12.26 1.73
C HIS A 159 -7.50 -13.13 2.17
N ARG A 160 -7.21 -14.17 2.93
CA ARG A 160 -8.19 -15.16 3.39
C ARG A 160 -8.53 -14.97 4.84
N LEU A 161 -9.82 -14.83 5.15
CA LEU A 161 -10.36 -14.81 6.51
C LEU A 161 -10.99 -16.16 6.86
N VAL A 162 -10.75 -16.64 8.08
CA VAL A 162 -11.45 -17.79 8.68
C VAL A 162 -11.94 -17.39 10.06
N ARG A 163 -13.26 -17.26 10.19
CA ARG A 163 -13.90 -16.91 11.49
C ARG A 163 -15.28 -17.55 11.65
N ILE A 164 -15.83 -17.46 12.85
CA ILE A 164 -17.27 -17.68 13.05
C ILE A 164 -18.01 -16.48 12.49
N SER A 165 -18.96 -16.71 11.56
CA SER A 165 -19.70 -15.63 10.92
C SER A 165 -20.63 -14.93 11.91
N PRO A 166 -20.59 -13.59 12.01
CA PRO A 166 -21.58 -12.83 12.77
C PRO A 166 -22.94 -12.76 12.07
N PHE A 167 -23.01 -13.08 10.77
CA PHE A 167 -24.23 -13.04 9.95
C PHE A 167 -24.92 -14.39 9.87
N ASP A 168 -24.27 -15.48 10.28
CA ASP A 168 -24.87 -16.82 10.31
C ASP A 168 -25.50 -17.11 11.66
N SER A 169 -26.83 -17.26 11.70
CA SER A 169 -27.58 -17.61 12.90
C SER A 169 -27.14 -18.94 13.55
N ALA A 170 -26.60 -19.85 12.75
CA ALA A 170 -26.03 -21.13 13.20
C ALA A 170 -24.59 -21.02 13.73
N LYS A 171 -24.00 -19.82 13.72
CA LYS A 171 -22.63 -19.54 14.20
C LYS A 171 -21.56 -20.49 13.61
N ARG A 172 -21.72 -20.85 12.35
CA ARG A 172 -20.75 -21.71 11.65
C ARG A 172 -19.50 -20.95 11.29
N ARG A 173 -18.41 -21.67 11.14
CA ARG A 173 -17.14 -21.16 10.65
C ARG A 173 -17.22 -20.96 9.14
N HIS A 174 -16.92 -19.75 8.69
CA HIS A 174 -16.89 -19.37 7.29
C HIS A 174 -15.48 -18.97 6.85
N THR A 175 -15.24 -19.13 5.56
CA THR A 175 -14.02 -18.67 4.90
C THR A 175 -14.41 -17.63 3.86
N SER A 176 -13.76 -16.46 3.91
CA SER A 176 -14.00 -15.35 2.99
C SER A 176 -12.70 -14.90 2.38
N PHE A 177 -12.77 -14.38 1.18
CA PHE A 177 -11.62 -13.90 0.43
C PHE A 177 -11.83 -12.44 0.02
N CYS A 178 -10.75 -11.67 0.03
CA CYS A 178 -10.70 -10.34 -0.53
C CYS A 178 -9.40 -10.21 -1.33
N SER A 179 -9.49 -9.73 -2.55
CA SER A 179 -8.33 -9.38 -3.36
C SER A 179 -7.91 -7.96 -3.02
N VAL A 180 -6.62 -7.78 -2.81
CA VAL A 180 -5.96 -6.48 -2.65
C VAL A 180 -5.08 -6.27 -3.86
N ASP A 181 -5.31 -5.20 -4.58
CA ASP A 181 -4.44 -4.75 -5.66
C ASP A 181 -3.71 -3.49 -5.24
N VAL A 182 -2.41 -3.42 -5.54
CA VAL A 182 -1.55 -2.29 -5.18
C VAL A 182 -0.80 -1.83 -6.41
N MET A 183 -0.88 -0.53 -6.68
CA MET A 183 -0.28 0.12 -7.84
C MET A 183 0.43 1.40 -7.42
N PRO A 184 1.52 1.80 -8.10
CA PRO A 184 2.10 3.11 -7.88
C PRO A 184 1.21 4.22 -8.44
N GLU A 185 1.14 5.37 -7.77
CA GLU A 185 0.67 6.59 -8.40
C GLU A 185 1.76 7.07 -9.38
N LEU A 186 1.41 7.21 -10.65
CA LEU A 186 2.36 7.65 -11.67
C LEU A 186 2.20 9.15 -11.90
N ASP A 187 3.23 9.91 -11.54
CA ASP A 187 3.39 11.29 -11.97
C ASP A 187 3.85 11.30 -13.44
N GLY A 188 2.96 11.62 -14.35
CA GLY A 188 3.21 12.10 -15.72
C GLY A 188 4.29 11.44 -16.63
N ALA A 189 5.20 10.67 -16.09
CA ALA A 189 6.48 10.32 -16.71
C ALA A 189 6.53 8.97 -17.45
N ILE A 190 5.42 8.25 -17.58
CA ILE A 190 5.37 7.08 -18.46
C ILE A 190 4.58 7.45 -19.69
N ASP A 191 5.30 7.41 -20.80
CA ASP A 191 4.82 7.65 -22.15
C ASP A 191 3.89 6.49 -22.60
N ILE A 192 2.84 6.26 -21.82
CA ILE A 192 1.70 5.47 -22.28
C ILE A 192 0.83 6.46 -23.03
N GLU A 193 0.96 6.50 -24.35
CA GLU A 193 0.02 7.19 -25.21
C GLU A 193 -1.35 6.52 -25.08
N ILE A 194 -2.24 7.16 -24.32
CA ILE A 194 -3.63 6.75 -24.25
C ILE A 194 -4.35 7.52 -25.33
N ASN A 195 -4.78 6.82 -26.38
CA ASN A 195 -5.61 7.42 -27.39
C ASN A 195 -7.02 7.67 -26.83
N SER A 196 -7.52 8.89 -27.00
CA SER A 196 -8.87 9.26 -26.54
C SER A 196 -9.98 8.40 -27.17
N ASP A 197 -9.75 7.87 -28.38
CA ASP A 197 -10.70 7.02 -29.09
C ASP A 197 -10.83 5.61 -28.50
N ASP A 198 -9.83 5.19 -27.71
CA ASP A 198 -9.82 3.93 -26.98
C ASP A 198 -10.49 4.02 -25.61
N LEU A 199 -11.00 5.21 -25.25
CA LEU A 199 -11.62 5.45 -23.96
C LEU A 199 -13.14 5.59 -24.06
N LYS A 200 -13.85 4.78 -23.29
CA LYS A 200 -15.26 5.02 -22.99
C LYS A 200 -15.38 5.70 -21.64
N ILE A 201 -15.89 6.93 -21.64
CA ILE A 201 -16.06 7.74 -20.42
C ILE A 201 -17.55 7.81 -20.11
N ASP A 202 -17.94 7.23 -18.98
CA ASP A 202 -19.30 7.28 -18.47
C ASP A 202 -19.34 8.16 -17.21
N THR A 203 -20.32 9.07 -17.14
CA THR A 203 -20.59 9.87 -15.95
C THR A 203 -21.82 9.31 -15.24
N TYR A 204 -21.77 9.32 -13.91
CA TYR A 204 -22.86 8.81 -13.09
C TYR A 204 -22.97 9.60 -11.77
N ARG A 205 -24.07 9.38 -11.07
CA ARG A 205 -24.30 10.03 -9.79
C ARG A 205 -23.49 9.33 -8.71
N ALA A 206 -22.70 10.11 -7.97
CA ALA A 206 -21.95 9.56 -6.85
C ALA A 206 -22.89 8.94 -5.81
N SER A 207 -22.56 7.73 -5.34
CA SER A 207 -23.27 7.06 -4.26
C SER A 207 -22.45 7.20 -2.96
N GLY A 208 -22.99 7.86 -1.94
CA GLY A 208 -22.32 8.03 -0.64
C GLY A 208 -23.14 8.86 0.34
N ALA A 209 -22.77 8.83 1.61
CA ALA A 209 -23.36 9.65 2.67
C ALA A 209 -22.95 11.12 2.49
N GLY A 210 -23.72 11.86 1.71
CA GLY A 210 -23.52 13.28 1.44
C GLY A 210 -24.84 13.95 1.09
N GLY A 211 -25.05 15.20 1.54
CA GLY A 211 -26.29 15.95 1.44
C GLY A 211 -26.85 16.09 0.02
N GLN A 212 -28.00 16.75 -0.14
CA GLN A 212 -28.80 16.86 -1.38
C GLN A 212 -28.05 17.24 -2.67
N HIS A 213 -26.83 17.77 -2.58
CA HIS A 213 -26.05 18.19 -3.75
C HIS A 213 -25.36 17.00 -4.44
N ILE A 214 -24.91 15.99 -3.68
CA ILE A 214 -24.17 14.81 -4.21
C ILE A 214 -25.12 13.91 -5.03
N ASN A 215 -26.38 13.82 -4.64
CA ASN A 215 -27.37 12.98 -5.28
C ASN A 215 -28.03 13.61 -6.54
N LYS A 216 -27.70 14.86 -6.88
CA LYS A 216 -28.30 15.58 -8.02
C LYS A 216 -27.34 15.80 -9.20
N THR A 217 -26.03 15.76 -8.97
CA THR A 217 -25.01 16.01 -9.99
C THR A 217 -24.28 14.73 -10.38
N GLU A 218 -24.11 14.50 -11.67
CA GLU A 218 -23.33 13.38 -12.22
C GLU A 218 -21.84 13.75 -12.21
N SER A 219 -21.27 13.86 -11.00
CA SER A 219 -19.87 14.24 -10.82
C SER A 219 -18.91 13.05 -10.83
N ALA A 220 -19.41 11.84 -10.58
CA ALA A 220 -18.61 10.62 -10.64
C ALA A 220 -18.27 10.26 -12.09
N VAL A 221 -17.05 9.81 -12.31
CA VAL A 221 -16.53 9.44 -13.64
C VAL A 221 -16.03 8.02 -13.62
N ARG A 222 -16.44 7.23 -14.61
CA ARG A 222 -15.91 5.90 -14.92
C ARG A 222 -15.24 5.93 -16.28
N ILE A 223 -14.02 5.46 -16.36
CA ILE A 223 -13.27 5.34 -17.61
C ILE A 223 -13.02 3.86 -17.88
N THR A 224 -13.41 3.41 -19.05
CA THR A 224 -13.12 2.06 -19.55
C THR A 224 -12.15 2.18 -20.72
N HIS A 225 -11.00 1.55 -20.63
CA HIS A 225 -10.07 1.41 -21.74
C HIS A 225 -10.50 0.22 -22.57
N ILE A 226 -11.01 0.48 -23.77
CA ILE A 226 -11.66 -0.53 -24.64
C ILE A 226 -10.71 -1.67 -25.00
N PRO A 227 -9.43 -1.42 -25.42
CA PRO A 227 -8.54 -2.50 -25.83
C PRO A 227 -8.17 -3.48 -24.74
N THR A 228 -8.02 -3.01 -23.48
CA THR A 228 -7.61 -3.86 -22.34
C THR A 228 -8.78 -4.28 -21.47
N GLY A 229 -9.96 -3.69 -21.65
CA GLY A 229 -11.11 -3.90 -20.77
C GLY A 229 -10.93 -3.32 -19.36
N THR A 230 -9.86 -2.55 -19.12
CA THR A 230 -9.57 -1.96 -17.81
C THR A 230 -10.59 -0.90 -17.46
N VAL A 231 -11.19 -1.01 -16.27
CA VAL A 231 -12.17 -0.05 -15.76
C VAL A 231 -11.62 0.63 -14.52
N VAL A 232 -11.78 1.94 -14.47
CA VAL A 232 -11.46 2.77 -13.29
C VAL A 232 -12.59 3.74 -13.00
N ALA A 233 -12.79 4.09 -11.74
CA ALA A 233 -13.82 5.05 -11.34
C ALA A 233 -13.28 6.01 -10.28
N SER A 234 -13.72 7.26 -10.32
CA SER A 234 -13.44 8.26 -9.30
C SER A 234 -14.68 9.08 -9.00
N GLN A 235 -14.97 9.28 -7.70
CA GLN A 235 -16.08 10.09 -7.20
C GLN A 235 -15.68 10.95 -5.97
N ALA A 236 -14.38 11.04 -5.69
CA ALA A 236 -13.85 11.72 -4.50
C ALA A 236 -14.08 13.23 -4.50
N GLN A 237 -14.13 13.84 -5.68
CA GLN A 237 -14.23 15.29 -5.83
C GLN A 237 -15.64 15.74 -6.25
N ARG A 238 -16.01 16.97 -5.85
CA ARG A 238 -17.26 17.60 -6.31
C ARG A 238 -17.22 18.02 -7.78
N SER A 239 -16.02 18.12 -8.34
CA SER A 239 -15.78 18.52 -9.73
C SER A 239 -15.62 17.28 -10.61
N GLN A 240 -16.47 17.16 -11.63
CA GLN A 240 -16.37 16.10 -12.66
C GLN A 240 -15.01 16.13 -13.37
N LEU A 241 -14.46 17.34 -13.62
CA LEU A 241 -13.15 17.48 -14.26
C LEU A 241 -12.03 16.86 -13.40
N LYS A 242 -12.02 17.16 -12.10
CA LYS A 242 -11.03 16.60 -11.18
C LYS A 242 -11.18 15.09 -11.02
N ASN A 243 -12.40 14.56 -10.97
CA ASN A 243 -12.64 13.11 -10.96
C ASN A 243 -12.15 12.46 -12.27
N ARG A 244 -12.31 13.14 -13.41
CA ARG A 244 -11.78 12.66 -14.70
C ARG A 244 -10.26 12.63 -14.70
N GLU A 245 -9.59 13.65 -14.20
CA GLU A 245 -8.12 13.70 -14.08
C GLU A 245 -7.60 12.58 -13.16
N GLN A 246 -8.22 12.38 -12.01
CA GLN A 246 -7.89 11.28 -11.09
C GLN A 246 -8.11 9.91 -11.74
N ALA A 247 -9.27 9.68 -12.34
CA ALA A 247 -9.55 8.42 -13.04
C ALA A 247 -8.56 8.17 -14.18
N MET A 248 -8.13 9.23 -14.90
CA MET A 248 -7.10 9.11 -15.93
C MET A 248 -5.74 8.70 -15.34
N GLY A 249 -5.34 9.27 -14.21
CA GLY A 249 -4.14 8.86 -13.47
C GLY A 249 -4.19 7.39 -13.04
N MET A 250 -5.33 6.96 -12.49
CA MET A 250 -5.55 5.55 -12.12
C MET A 250 -5.48 4.61 -13.32
N LEU A 251 -6.05 5.03 -14.47
CA LEU A 251 -6.00 4.24 -15.70
C LEU A 251 -4.56 4.08 -16.19
N LYS A 252 -3.79 5.17 -16.21
CA LYS A 252 -2.35 5.12 -16.56
C LYS A 252 -1.58 4.14 -15.69
N ALA A 253 -1.81 4.18 -14.37
CA ALA A 253 -1.19 3.27 -13.43
C ALA A 253 -1.52 1.80 -13.71
N LYS A 254 -2.80 1.49 -13.98
CA LYS A 254 -3.22 0.13 -14.34
C LYS A 254 -2.63 -0.36 -15.66
N LEU A 255 -2.63 0.48 -16.68
CA LEU A 255 -2.05 0.13 -17.98
C LEU A 255 -0.55 -0.11 -17.88
N TYR A 256 0.17 0.70 -17.08
CA TYR A 256 1.58 0.47 -16.81
C TYR A 256 1.82 -0.88 -16.13
N GLN A 257 1.04 -1.20 -15.13
CA GLN A 257 1.18 -2.48 -14.44
C GLN A 257 0.96 -3.67 -15.40
N LEU A 258 -0.04 -3.57 -16.28
CA LEU A 258 -0.27 -4.59 -17.32
C LEU A 258 0.94 -4.72 -18.26
N GLU A 259 1.59 -3.62 -18.60
CA GLU A 259 2.79 -3.63 -19.43
C GLU A 259 3.98 -4.30 -18.72
N VAL A 260 4.17 -3.99 -17.41
CA VAL A 260 5.20 -4.64 -16.57
C VAL A 260 4.92 -6.14 -16.45
N GLU A 261 3.69 -6.54 -16.12
CA GLU A 261 3.30 -7.94 -16.01
C GLU A 261 3.52 -8.70 -17.32
N LYS A 262 3.21 -8.06 -18.45
CA LYS A 262 3.45 -8.64 -19.77
C LYS A 262 4.93 -8.88 -20.04
N LYS A 263 5.78 -7.90 -19.72
CA LYS A 263 7.25 -8.04 -19.84
C LYS A 263 7.81 -9.11 -18.90
N GLU A 264 7.29 -9.20 -17.68
CA GLU A 264 7.68 -10.24 -16.73
C GLU A 264 7.24 -11.64 -17.21
N GLN A 265 6.02 -11.75 -17.79
CA GLN A 265 5.55 -13.01 -18.37
C GLN A 265 6.36 -13.41 -19.61
N GLU A 266 6.72 -12.48 -20.47
CA GLU A 266 7.61 -12.73 -21.61
C GLU A 266 8.99 -13.20 -21.13
N ALA A 267 9.54 -12.56 -20.10
CA ALA A 267 10.82 -12.98 -19.51
C ALA A 267 10.73 -14.35 -18.81
N ALA A 268 9.62 -14.66 -18.14
CA ALA A 268 9.38 -15.95 -17.51
C ALA A 268 9.16 -17.06 -18.56
N ALA A 269 8.45 -16.76 -19.65
CA ALA A 269 8.25 -17.68 -20.78
C ALA A 269 9.58 -18.05 -21.46
N LEU A 270 10.49 -17.08 -21.58
CA LEU A 270 11.87 -17.31 -22.05
C LEU A 270 12.70 -18.14 -21.08
N ARG A 271 12.35 -18.17 -19.79
CA ARG A 271 13.00 -18.98 -18.76
C ARG A 271 12.39 -20.38 -18.56
N GLY A 272 11.26 -20.69 -19.20
CA GLY A 272 10.70 -22.05 -19.26
C GLY A 272 9.96 -22.54 -18.02
N GLU A 273 9.52 -21.68 -17.11
CA GLU A 273 8.66 -22.06 -16.00
C GLU A 273 7.27 -21.38 -16.14
N GLN A 274 6.29 -22.16 -16.56
CA GLN A 274 4.89 -21.81 -16.46
C GLN A 274 4.38 -22.14 -15.06
N MET A 275 4.16 -21.14 -14.21
CA MET A 275 3.34 -21.31 -13.02
C MET A 275 1.87 -21.07 -13.40
N GLU A 276 1.07 -22.12 -13.36
CA GLU A 276 -0.38 -22.04 -13.54
C GLU A 276 -1.02 -21.10 -12.49
N ILE A 277 -1.80 -20.13 -12.98
CA ILE A 277 -2.64 -19.24 -12.16
C ILE A 277 -3.88 -20.04 -11.75
N GLY A 278 -3.78 -20.79 -10.66
CA GLY A 278 -4.91 -21.52 -10.07
C GLY A 278 -4.77 -21.54 -8.56
N TRP A 279 -5.79 -21.16 -7.81
CA TRP A 279 -6.02 -21.33 -6.34
C TRP A 279 -4.82 -21.12 -5.38
N GLY A 280 -3.62 -20.82 -5.86
CA GLY A 280 -2.36 -20.65 -5.12
C GLY A 280 -1.98 -19.20 -4.82
N SER A 281 -2.78 -18.20 -5.22
CA SER A 281 -2.43 -16.78 -5.08
C SER A 281 -2.78 -16.18 -3.71
N GLN A 282 -3.12 -17.01 -2.70
CA GLN A 282 -3.32 -16.53 -1.33
C GLN A 282 -1.98 -16.12 -0.74
N ILE A 283 -1.83 -14.82 -0.47
CA ILE A 283 -0.61 -14.32 0.17
C ILE A 283 -0.68 -14.50 1.69
N ARG A 284 -1.87 -14.29 2.30
CA ARG A 284 -2.01 -14.28 3.75
C ARG A 284 -3.34 -14.85 4.22
N SER A 285 -3.29 -15.64 5.30
CA SER A 285 -4.47 -16.17 5.97
C SER A 285 -4.61 -15.57 7.37
N TYR A 286 -5.83 -15.15 7.69
CA TYR A 286 -6.23 -14.58 8.98
C TYR A 286 -7.22 -15.54 9.61
N VAL A 287 -6.80 -16.24 10.65
CA VAL A 287 -7.60 -17.24 11.37
C VAL A 287 -7.97 -16.68 12.74
N PHE A 288 -9.27 -16.53 12.99
CA PHE A 288 -9.81 -16.08 14.27
C PHE A 288 -10.37 -17.23 15.10
N HIS A 289 -10.65 -18.36 14.47
CA HIS A 289 -11.23 -19.52 15.13
C HIS A 289 -10.86 -20.82 14.36
N PRO A 290 -10.50 -21.92 15.07
CA PRO A 290 -10.49 -22.17 16.52
C PRO A 290 -9.27 -21.63 17.28
N TYR A 291 -8.28 -21.14 16.57
CA TYR A 291 -7.08 -20.49 17.12
C TYR A 291 -6.87 -19.15 16.43
N SER A 292 -6.09 -18.27 17.06
CA SER A 292 -5.77 -16.96 16.51
C SER A 292 -4.40 -17.01 15.82
N MET A 293 -4.35 -16.71 14.52
CA MET A 293 -3.10 -16.70 13.75
C MET A 293 -3.27 -15.88 12.47
N VAL A 294 -2.28 -15.08 12.16
CA VAL A 294 -2.08 -14.50 10.82
C VAL A 294 -0.79 -15.08 10.27
N LYS A 295 -0.85 -15.64 9.04
CA LYS A 295 0.30 -16.25 8.38
C LYS A 295 0.40 -15.80 6.94
N ASP A 296 1.59 -15.30 6.55
CA ASP A 296 1.94 -15.05 5.17
C ASP A 296 2.55 -16.33 4.56
N HIS A 297 1.96 -16.80 3.46
CA HIS A 297 2.36 -18.07 2.83
C HIS A 297 3.61 -17.93 1.97
N ARG A 298 4.01 -16.71 1.61
CA ARG A 298 5.20 -16.44 0.79
C ARG A 298 6.47 -16.48 1.62
N THR A 299 6.40 -15.88 2.82
CA THR A 299 7.55 -15.72 3.72
C THR A 299 7.55 -16.73 4.87
N ASN A 300 6.41 -17.37 5.14
CA ASN A 300 6.14 -18.17 6.32
C ASN A 300 6.17 -17.38 7.63
N PHE A 301 6.22 -16.03 7.57
CA PHE A 301 6.07 -15.21 8.76
C PHE A 301 4.67 -15.35 9.34
N GLU A 302 4.57 -15.56 10.65
CA GLU A 302 3.29 -15.75 11.33
C GLU A 302 3.29 -15.09 12.72
N THR A 303 2.10 -14.65 13.16
CA THR A 303 1.87 -14.10 14.49
C THR A 303 0.53 -14.58 15.05
N GLY A 304 0.49 -14.83 16.36
CA GLY A 304 -0.75 -15.13 17.07
C GLY A 304 -1.57 -13.88 17.46
N ASN A 305 -0.97 -12.69 17.37
CA ASN A 305 -1.62 -11.43 17.73
C ASN A 305 -2.44 -10.87 16.56
N VAL A 306 -3.54 -11.57 16.26
CA VAL A 306 -4.44 -11.17 15.15
C VAL A 306 -5.00 -9.77 15.34
N GLN A 307 -5.26 -9.37 16.60
CA GLN A 307 -5.83 -8.05 16.87
C GLN A 307 -4.85 -6.92 16.53
N ALA A 308 -3.57 -7.05 16.86
CA ALA A 308 -2.55 -6.08 16.50
C ALA A 308 -2.48 -5.91 14.99
N VAL A 309 -2.47 -7.03 14.23
CA VAL A 309 -2.48 -6.99 12.76
C VAL A 309 -3.71 -6.26 12.23
N MET A 310 -4.91 -6.56 12.75
CA MET A 310 -6.15 -5.86 12.34
C MET A 310 -6.18 -4.40 12.77
N ASP A 311 -5.34 -4.01 13.70
CA ASP A 311 -5.14 -2.63 14.14
C ASP A 311 -3.97 -1.92 13.44
N GLY A 312 -3.38 -2.56 12.42
CA GLY A 312 -2.40 -1.95 11.51
C GLY A 312 -0.95 -2.40 11.70
N ASP A 313 -0.65 -3.33 12.60
CA ASP A 313 0.70 -3.87 12.78
C ASP A 313 1.05 -4.85 11.64
N LEU A 314 1.51 -4.29 10.51
CA LEU A 314 1.87 -5.04 9.29
C LEU A 314 3.38 -5.10 9.05
N ASP A 315 4.19 -4.36 9.82
CA ASP A 315 5.62 -4.20 9.58
C ASP A 315 6.35 -5.53 9.47
N GLY A 316 6.10 -6.47 10.38
CA GLY A 316 6.74 -7.78 10.35
C GLY A 316 6.46 -8.58 9.06
N PHE A 317 5.28 -8.44 8.45
CA PHE A 317 4.94 -9.08 7.18
C PHE A 317 5.62 -8.41 6.00
N ILE A 318 5.62 -7.07 6.00
CA ILE A 318 6.27 -6.24 4.97
C ILE A 318 7.77 -6.51 4.96
N ASP A 319 8.41 -6.46 6.12
CA ASP A 319 9.82 -6.74 6.33
C ASP A 319 10.23 -8.12 5.82
N ALA A 320 9.48 -9.14 6.23
CA ALA A 320 9.75 -10.51 5.80
C ALA A 320 9.66 -10.65 4.27
N TYR A 321 8.69 -9.95 3.64
CA TYR A 321 8.54 -9.96 2.19
C TYR A 321 9.68 -9.23 1.47
N LEU A 322 10.06 -8.03 1.94
CA LEU A 322 11.16 -7.26 1.34
C LEU A 322 12.48 -8.02 1.44
N LYS A 323 12.78 -8.64 2.60
CA LYS A 323 13.96 -9.49 2.78
C LYS A 323 13.93 -10.74 1.89
N LEU A 324 12.77 -11.35 1.70
CA LEU A 324 12.61 -12.48 0.76
C LEU A 324 12.96 -12.07 -0.68
N LYS A 325 12.48 -10.89 -1.11
CA LYS A 325 12.75 -10.36 -2.45
C LYS A 325 14.23 -10.05 -2.67
N LEU A 326 14.92 -9.53 -1.65
CA LEU A 326 16.36 -9.31 -1.72
C LEU A 326 17.14 -10.61 -1.97
N ASN A 327 16.77 -11.68 -1.28
CA ASN A 327 17.45 -12.99 -1.41
C ASN A 327 17.18 -13.69 -2.75
N GLN A 328 16.22 -13.17 -3.55
CA GLN A 328 15.90 -13.69 -4.89
C GLN A 328 16.60 -12.92 -6.02
N LYS A 329 17.15 -11.72 -5.72
CA LYS A 329 18.01 -10.97 -6.63
C LYS A 329 19.45 -11.51 -6.59
#